data_a380282e4f931bb5de489abd1ae353d9
#
_entry.id   a380282e4f931bb5de489abd1ae353d9
#
_cell.length_a   1.000
_cell.length_b   1.000
_cell.length_c   1.000
_cell.angle_alpha   90.00
_cell.angle_beta   90.00
_cell.angle_gamma   90.00
#
_symmetry.space_group_name_H-M   'P 1'
#
loop_
_entity.id
_entity.type
_entity.pdbx_description
1 polymer ?
#
loop_
_entity_poly.entity_id
_entity_poly.type
_entity_poly.pdbx_seq_one_letter_code
_entity_poly.pdbx_strand_id
1 'polypeptide(L)'
;MTSSRALAAALIAVIMAAPAVPAAARTCTITIINREGRRVPLRVELAASEMDRQRGLMHRKSLEKNSGMLFVFTRDQYLNFWMKNTYVPLSIAYIGANGTISDIQDMEPLDTSITYPSRYPARYALEVNRGWFAANGIVPGSRIELNGCVGKQDPVIGR
;
A
#
# COMPACT_ATOMS: atom_id res chain seq x y z
N MET A 1 62.46 24.61 38.43
CA MET A 1 61.76 23.40 37.94
C MET A 1 60.31 23.72 37.89
N THR A 2 59.82 24.19 36.74
CA THR A 2 58.39 24.59 36.50
C THR A 2 57.79 23.61 35.54
N SER A 3 56.85 22.79 36.05
CA SER A 3 56.15 21.76 35.28
C SER A 3 54.90 22.36 34.68
N SER A 4 54.91 22.62 33.36
CA SER A 4 53.72 23.03 32.59
C SER A 4 52.84 21.81 32.31
N ARG A 5 51.67 21.79 32.92
CA ARG A 5 50.58 20.83 32.57
C ARG A 5 49.74 21.41 31.41
N ALA A 6 49.89 20.81 30.24
CA ALA A 6 49.01 21.08 29.10
C ALA A 6 47.67 20.41 29.32
N LEU A 7 46.56 21.21 29.38
CA LEU A 7 45.21 20.70 29.33
C LEU A 7 44.83 20.45 27.87
N ALA A 8 44.66 19.20 27.53
CA ALA A 8 44.05 18.81 26.24
C ALA A 8 42.53 18.97 26.33
N ALA A 9 41.98 19.93 25.64
CA ALA A 9 40.51 20.08 25.48
C ALA A 9 40.00 19.11 24.40
N ALA A 10 39.27 18.09 24.82
CA ALA A 10 38.59 17.19 23.89
C ALA A 10 37.32 17.87 23.32
N LEU A 11 37.33 18.20 22.03
CA LEU A 11 36.14 18.64 21.30
C LEU A 11 35.23 17.44 21.08
N ILE A 12 34.10 17.37 21.77
CA ILE A 12 33.01 16.43 21.48
C ILE A 12 32.20 16.99 20.34
N ALA A 13 32.36 16.43 19.13
CA ALA A 13 31.52 16.74 18.01
C ALA A 13 30.12 16.06 18.19
N VAL A 14 29.14 16.85 18.51
CA VAL A 14 27.71 16.39 18.52
C VAL A 14 27.24 16.26 17.08
N ILE A 15 27.20 15.04 16.59
CA ILE A 15 26.58 14.74 15.28
C ILE A 15 25.06 14.84 15.46
N MET A 16 24.50 15.97 15.04
CA MET A 16 23.05 16.14 14.93
C MET A 16 22.57 15.25 13.78
N ALA A 17 21.91 14.13 14.07
CA ALA A 17 21.22 13.34 13.06
C ALA A 17 20.05 14.17 12.50
N ALA A 18 20.11 14.49 11.21
CA ALA A 18 18.99 15.14 10.54
C ALA A 18 17.76 14.21 10.58
N PRO A 19 16.55 14.74 10.84
CA PRO A 19 15.34 13.93 10.80
C PRO A 19 15.19 13.32 9.39
N ALA A 20 15.02 12.01 9.32
CA ALA A 20 14.74 11.32 8.06
C ALA A 20 13.41 11.83 7.50
N VAL A 21 13.46 12.53 6.38
CA VAL A 21 12.25 12.92 5.64
C VAL A 21 11.61 11.62 5.15
N PRO A 22 10.33 11.34 5.48
CA PRO A 22 9.68 10.16 4.96
C PRO A 22 9.67 10.20 3.43
N ALA A 23 10.15 9.14 2.80
CA ALA A 23 10.10 9.03 1.34
C ALA A 23 8.66 9.21 0.88
N ALA A 24 8.43 10.11 -0.08
CA ALA A 24 7.10 10.31 -0.64
C ALA A 24 6.57 8.99 -1.19
N ALA A 25 5.33 8.64 -0.83
CA ALA A 25 4.69 7.42 -1.32
C ALA A 25 4.68 7.42 -2.86
N ARG A 26 5.16 6.35 -3.48
CA ARG A 26 5.13 6.21 -4.95
C ARG A 26 3.68 6.14 -5.40
N THR A 27 3.26 7.06 -6.24
CA THR A 27 1.91 7.10 -6.80
C THR A 27 1.94 6.85 -8.30
N CYS A 28 0.91 6.20 -8.82
CA CYS A 28 0.73 5.98 -10.24
C CYS A 28 -0.75 5.82 -10.60
N THR A 29 -1.06 5.66 -11.87
CA THR A 29 -2.43 5.40 -12.33
C THR A 29 -2.52 4.01 -12.93
N ILE A 30 -3.37 3.19 -12.36
CA ILE A 30 -3.78 1.89 -12.92
C ILE A 30 -5.08 2.05 -13.68
N THR A 31 -5.40 1.08 -14.54
CA THR A 31 -6.71 1.01 -15.21
C THR A 31 -7.41 -0.27 -14.80
N ILE A 32 -8.66 -0.17 -14.36
CA ILE A 32 -9.49 -1.33 -14.09
C ILE A 32 -10.49 -1.48 -15.24
N ILE A 33 -10.56 -2.68 -15.80
CA ILE A 33 -11.49 -3.01 -16.89
C ILE A 33 -12.57 -3.88 -16.29
N ASN A 34 -13.81 -3.38 -16.30
CA ASN A 34 -14.94 -4.14 -15.81
C ASN A 34 -15.34 -5.24 -16.82
N ARG A 35 -16.26 -6.11 -16.46
CA ARG A 35 -16.68 -7.25 -17.30
C ARG A 35 -17.35 -6.82 -18.61
N GLU A 36 -17.84 -5.59 -18.69
CA GLU A 36 -18.45 -4.99 -19.88
C GLU A 36 -17.43 -4.28 -20.77
N GLY A 37 -16.13 -4.31 -20.40
CA GLY A 37 -15.04 -3.68 -21.15
C GLY A 37 -14.86 -2.19 -20.85
N ARG A 38 -15.60 -1.60 -19.88
CA ARG A 38 -15.40 -0.19 -19.50
C ARG A 38 -14.10 -0.04 -18.74
N ARG A 39 -13.29 0.94 -19.15
CA ARG A 39 -11.99 1.26 -18.58
C ARG A 39 -12.15 2.36 -17.52
N VAL A 40 -11.75 2.08 -16.31
CA VAL A 40 -11.85 2.99 -15.16
C VAL A 40 -10.45 3.30 -14.64
N PRO A 41 -9.93 4.53 -14.82
CA PRO A 41 -8.65 4.92 -14.25
C PRO A 41 -8.77 5.14 -12.75
N LEU A 42 -7.73 4.75 -12.01
CA LEU A 42 -7.62 4.92 -10.57
C LEU A 42 -6.20 5.32 -10.21
N ARG A 43 -6.04 6.41 -9.48
CA ARG A 43 -4.76 6.80 -8.89
C ARG A 43 -4.49 5.94 -7.66
N VAL A 44 -3.32 5.32 -7.57
CA VAL A 44 -2.97 4.49 -6.43
C VAL A 44 -1.61 4.88 -5.84
N GLU A 45 -1.51 4.76 -4.54
CA GLU A 45 -0.24 4.68 -3.83
C GLU A 45 0.22 3.22 -3.81
N LEU A 46 1.53 3.00 -3.98
CA LEU A 46 2.08 1.65 -3.94
C LEU A 46 2.59 1.29 -2.54
N ALA A 47 2.08 0.21 -2.00
CA ALA A 47 2.59 -0.44 -0.79
C ALA A 47 3.38 -1.70 -1.21
N ALA A 48 4.66 -1.51 -1.60
CA ALA A 48 5.51 -2.59 -2.09
C ALA A 48 6.51 -3.09 -1.03
N SER A 49 6.98 -2.21 -0.11
CA SER A 49 7.81 -2.64 1.01
C SER A 49 6.95 -3.28 2.12
N GLU A 50 7.57 -4.10 2.95
CA GLU A 50 6.88 -4.69 4.11
C GLU A 50 6.34 -3.60 5.05
N MET A 51 7.11 -2.56 5.30
CA MET A 51 6.71 -1.43 6.14
C MET A 51 5.49 -0.69 5.56
N ASP A 52 5.46 -0.46 4.22
CA ASP A 52 4.33 0.20 3.58
C ASP A 52 3.08 -0.67 3.63
N ARG A 53 3.21 -1.99 3.41
CA ARG A 53 2.09 -2.93 3.54
C ARG A 53 1.55 -3.00 4.96
N GLN A 54 2.43 -2.99 5.98
CA GLN A 54 2.01 -2.97 7.39
C GLN A 54 1.29 -1.68 7.78
N ARG A 55 1.75 -0.54 7.26
CA ARG A 55 1.13 0.77 7.51
C ARG A 55 -0.21 0.91 6.79
N GLY A 56 -0.25 0.54 5.51
CA GLY A 56 -1.44 0.71 4.67
C GLY A 56 -2.02 2.12 4.74
N LEU A 57 -3.34 2.22 4.85
CA LEU A 57 -4.11 3.47 4.99
C LEU A 57 -4.35 3.90 6.45
N MET A 58 -3.61 3.34 7.41
CA MET A 58 -3.72 3.71 8.83
C MET A 58 -3.54 5.22 9.04
N HIS A 59 -4.26 5.74 10.05
CA HIS A 59 -4.23 7.14 10.52
C HIS A 59 -4.71 8.18 9.51
N ARG A 60 -5.24 7.77 8.34
CA ARG A 60 -5.85 8.69 7.38
C ARG A 60 -7.27 9.03 7.79
N LYS A 61 -7.62 10.30 7.68
CA LYS A 61 -8.98 10.80 7.97
C LYS A 61 -9.89 10.75 6.75
N SER A 62 -9.31 10.72 5.56
CA SER A 62 -10.01 10.68 4.27
C SER A 62 -9.14 10.05 3.19
N LEU A 63 -9.79 9.57 2.14
CA LEU A 63 -9.18 9.11 0.90
C LEU A 63 -9.90 9.81 -0.25
N GLU A 64 -9.17 10.38 -1.21
CA GLU A 64 -9.77 11.02 -2.38
C GLU A 64 -10.66 10.05 -3.15
N LYS A 65 -11.74 10.57 -3.76
CA LYS A 65 -12.80 9.75 -4.38
C LYS A 65 -12.30 8.69 -5.38
N ASN A 66 -11.32 9.06 -6.22
CA ASN A 66 -10.74 8.17 -7.24
C ASN A 66 -9.29 7.85 -6.91
N SER A 67 -9.01 7.57 -5.65
CA SER A 67 -7.70 7.15 -5.15
C SER A 67 -7.81 5.87 -4.35
N GLY A 68 -6.69 5.16 -4.24
CA GLY A 68 -6.57 3.93 -3.48
C GLY A 68 -5.14 3.60 -3.12
N MET A 69 -4.95 2.43 -2.52
CA MET A 69 -3.63 1.86 -2.26
C MET A 69 -3.53 0.47 -2.85
N LEU A 70 -2.49 0.26 -3.66
CA LEU A 70 -2.18 -1.03 -4.27
C LEU A 70 -1.06 -1.70 -3.47
N PHE A 71 -1.39 -2.78 -2.80
CA PHE A 71 -0.46 -3.65 -2.09
C PHE A 71 0.12 -4.66 -3.07
N VAL A 72 1.45 -4.76 -3.09
CA VAL A 72 2.18 -5.61 -4.04
C VAL A 72 2.96 -6.67 -3.27
N PHE A 73 2.76 -7.94 -3.63
CA PHE A 73 3.43 -9.09 -3.01
C PHE A 73 4.33 -9.81 -4.00
N THR A 74 5.39 -10.46 -3.50
CA THR A 74 6.40 -11.14 -4.34
C THR A 74 5.87 -12.37 -5.07
N ARG A 75 4.85 -13.01 -4.50
CA ARG A 75 4.25 -14.26 -4.99
C ARG A 75 2.76 -14.29 -4.69
N ASP A 76 2.03 -15.14 -5.36
CA ASP A 76 0.65 -15.43 -5.02
C ASP A 76 0.59 -16.15 -3.68
N GLN A 77 -0.22 -15.66 -2.76
CA GLN A 77 -0.40 -16.20 -1.42
C GLN A 77 -1.77 -15.81 -0.87
N TYR A 78 -2.26 -16.53 0.12
CA TYR A 78 -3.43 -16.08 0.86
C TYR A 78 -3.07 -14.83 1.65
N LEU A 79 -3.82 -13.76 1.41
CA LEU A 79 -3.65 -12.47 2.07
C LEU A 79 -4.69 -12.32 3.17
N ASN A 80 -4.34 -11.58 4.21
CA ASN A 80 -5.28 -11.26 5.29
C ASN A 80 -5.07 -9.81 5.72
N PHE A 81 -6.15 -9.05 5.73
CA PHE A 81 -6.16 -7.63 6.09
C PHE A 81 -6.99 -7.38 7.33
N TRP A 82 -6.76 -6.27 7.97
CA TRP A 82 -7.48 -5.77 9.15
C TRP A 82 -7.68 -4.27 9.06
N MET A 83 -8.58 -3.73 9.87
CA MET A 83 -8.87 -2.29 9.90
C MET A 83 -8.29 -1.58 11.13
N LYS A 84 -7.19 -2.12 11.70
CA LYS A 84 -6.51 -1.48 12.83
C LYS A 84 -6.07 -0.07 12.45
N ASN A 85 -6.40 0.92 13.30
CA ASN A 85 -6.07 2.34 13.10
C ASN A 85 -6.52 2.94 11.75
N THR A 86 -7.47 2.30 11.04
CA THR A 86 -7.99 2.74 9.75
C THR A 86 -9.36 3.36 9.92
N TYR A 87 -9.45 4.68 9.78
CA TYR A 87 -10.67 5.46 10.04
C TYR A 87 -11.58 5.56 8.82
N VAL A 88 -11.02 5.37 7.63
CA VAL A 88 -11.76 5.47 6.37
C VAL A 88 -12.48 4.16 6.10
N PRO A 89 -13.81 4.18 5.82
CA PRO A 89 -14.51 2.99 5.33
C PRO A 89 -13.93 2.56 3.97
N LEU A 90 -13.53 1.30 3.84
CA LEU A 90 -12.83 0.81 2.65
C LEU A 90 -13.55 -0.39 2.03
N SER A 91 -13.32 -0.59 0.73
CA SER A 91 -13.51 -1.87 0.05
C SER A 91 -12.14 -2.38 -0.40
N ILE A 92 -11.89 -3.69 -0.27
CA ILE A 92 -10.68 -4.35 -0.73
C ILE A 92 -10.98 -5.32 -1.85
N ALA A 93 -10.17 -5.29 -2.92
CA ALA A 93 -10.19 -6.30 -3.99
C ALA A 93 -8.90 -7.12 -3.95
N TYR A 94 -9.02 -8.43 -4.06
CA TYR A 94 -7.90 -9.35 -4.18
C TYR A 94 -7.68 -9.73 -5.65
N ILE A 95 -6.42 -9.70 -6.09
CA ILE A 95 -6.07 -9.76 -7.50
C ILE A 95 -4.93 -10.76 -7.69
N GLY A 96 -5.13 -11.73 -8.58
CA GLY A 96 -4.10 -12.72 -8.94
C GLY A 96 -2.98 -12.11 -9.80
N ALA A 97 -1.90 -12.86 -10.01
CA ALA A 97 -0.76 -12.44 -10.84
C ALA A 97 -1.15 -12.09 -12.28
N ASN A 98 -2.23 -12.68 -12.78
CA ASN A 98 -2.77 -12.40 -14.13
C ASN A 98 -3.60 -11.10 -14.21
N GLY A 99 -3.69 -10.35 -13.10
CA GLY A 99 -4.45 -9.11 -13.02
C GLY A 99 -5.96 -9.29 -12.86
N THR A 100 -6.46 -10.51 -12.68
CA THR A 100 -7.91 -10.75 -12.48
C THR A 100 -8.30 -10.52 -11.03
N ILE A 101 -9.35 -9.75 -10.80
CA ILE A 101 -9.98 -9.58 -9.48
C ILE A 101 -10.72 -10.88 -9.14
N SER A 102 -10.34 -11.51 -8.06
CA SER A 102 -10.92 -12.80 -7.63
C SER A 102 -11.97 -12.64 -6.53
N ASP A 103 -11.86 -11.60 -5.71
CA ASP A 103 -12.76 -11.35 -4.58
C ASP A 103 -12.80 -9.86 -4.25
N ILE A 104 -13.92 -9.37 -3.72
CA ILE A 104 -14.10 -8.00 -3.23
C ILE A 104 -14.86 -8.08 -1.91
N GLN A 105 -14.38 -7.35 -0.89
CA GLN A 105 -15.00 -7.30 0.42
C GLN A 105 -15.08 -5.84 0.90
N ASP A 106 -16.16 -5.49 1.62
CA ASP A 106 -16.25 -4.22 2.34
C ASP A 106 -15.71 -4.39 3.75
N MET A 107 -15.00 -3.38 4.25
CA MET A 107 -14.30 -3.42 5.52
C MET A 107 -14.80 -2.32 6.47
N GLU A 108 -15.04 -2.69 7.74
CA GLU A 108 -15.52 -1.76 8.75
C GLU A 108 -14.37 -1.00 9.42
N PRO A 109 -14.46 0.36 9.47
CA PRO A 109 -13.44 1.18 10.13
C PRO A 109 -13.19 0.75 11.58
N LEU A 110 -11.92 0.72 11.97
CA LEU A 110 -11.46 0.45 13.33
C LEU A 110 -11.82 -0.93 13.89
N ASP A 111 -12.53 -1.76 13.15
CA ASP A 111 -12.88 -3.10 13.61
C ASP A 111 -11.62 -4.00 13.56
N THR A 112 -11.22 -4.45 14.74
CA THR A 112 -10.10 -5.39 14.93
C THR A 112 -10.57 -6.76 15.40
N SER A 113 -11.88 -6.96 15.55
CA SER A 113 -12.47 -8.22 15.97
C SER A 113 -12.52 -9.25 14.86
N ILE A 114 -12.50 -8.78 13.61
CA ILE A 114 -12.48 -9.61 12.42
C ILE A 114 -11.29 -9.27 11.53
N THR A 115 -10.94 -10.19 10.63
CA THR A 115 -10.01 -9.98 9.55
C THR A 115 -10.67 -10.28 8.22
N TYR A 116 -10.07 -9.78 7.14
CA TYR A 116 -10.60 -9.90 5.77
C TYR A 116 -9.64 -10.77 4.95
N PRO A 117 -9.78 -12.13 5.03
CA PRO A 117 -8.92 -13.03 4.27
C PRO A 117 -9.33 -13.08 2.80
N SER A 118 -8.34 -13.21 1.90
CA SER A 118 -8.60 -13.51 0.49
C SER A 118 -9.13 -14.93 0.32
N ARG A 119 -10.12 -15.12 -0.55
CA ARG A 119 -10.66 -16.46 -0.87
C ARG A 119 -9.69 -17.34 -1.67
N TYR A 120 -8.84 -16.68 -2.46
CA TYR A 120 -7.88 -17.33 -3.35
C TYR A 120 -6.51 -16.71 -3.16
N PRO A 121 -5.41 -17.39 -3.53
CA PRO A 121 -4.10 -16.78 -3.57
C PRO A 121 -4.10 -15.53 -4.44
N ALA A 122 -3.51 -14.45 -3.96
CA ALA A 122 -3.46 -13.16 -4.63
C ALA A 122 -2.03 -12.61 -4.65
N ARG A 123 -1.69 -11.92 -5.74
CA ARG A 123 -0.44 -11.18 -5.93
C ARG A 123 -0.57 -9.74 -5.47
N TYR A 124 -1.79 -9.19 -5.58
CA TYR A 124 -2.09 -7.81 -5.25
C TYR A 124 -3.36 -7.73 -4.42
N ALA A 125 -3.44 -6.67 -3.59
CA ALA A 125 -4.68 -6.22 -3.00
C ALA A 125 -4.86 -4.73 -3.30
N LEU A 126 -6.09 -4.30 -3.54
CA LEU A 126 -6.41 -2.91 -3.85
C LEU A 126 -7.46 -2.40 -2.88
N GLU A 127 -7.08 -1.43 -2.05
CA GLU A 127 -7.99 -0.73 -1.15
C GLU A 127 -8.45 0.59 -1.76
N VAL A 128 -9.75 0.85 -1.70
CA VAL A 128 -10.42 2.07 -2.16
C VAL A 128 -11.51 2.48 -1.17
N ASN A 129 -12.08 3.67 -1.33
CA ASN A 129 -13.27 4.05 -0.57
C ASN A 129 -14.37 2.99 -0.70
N ARG A 130 -15.07 2.71 0.40
CA ARG A 130 -16.18 1.74 0.41
C ARG A 130 -17.19 2.02 -0.69
N GLY A 131 -17.60 0.97 -1.38
CA GLY A 131 -18.58 1.03 -2.47
C GLY A 131 -18.03 1.54 -3.80
N TRP A 132 -16.77 1.96 -3.88
CA TRP A 132 -16.19 2.48 -5.12
C TRP A 132 -16.22 1.44 -6.25
N PHE A 133 -15.94 0.17 -5.96
CA PHE A 133 -16.01 -0.90 -6.96
C PHE A 133 -17.40 -1.04 -7.54
N ALA A 134 -18.41 -1.12 -6.69
CA ALA A 134 -19.83 -1.25 -7.12
C ALA A 134 -20.29 -0.04 -7.95
N ALA A 135 -19.95 1.18 -7.51
CA ALA A 135 -20.28 2.41 -8.22
C ALA A 135 -19.65 2.48 -9.64
N ASN A 136 -18.57 1.73 -9.87
CA ASN A 136 -17.88 1.66 -11.15
C ASN A 136 -18.18 0.37 -11.94
N GLY A 137 -19.10 -0.48 -11.48
CA GLY A 137 -19.46 -1.75 -12.12
C GLY A 137 -18.32 -2.77 -12.10
N ILE A 138 -17.41 -2.66 -11.11
CA ILE A 138 -16.29 -3.56 -10.94
C ILE A 138 -16.70 -4.68 -10.00
N VAL A 139 -16.57 -5.90 -10.46
CA VAL A 139 -16.96 -7.13 -9.78
C VAL A 139 -15.87 -8.20 -9.93
N PRO A 140 -15.89 -9.30 -9.18
CA PRO A 140 -15.00 -10.43 -9.43
C PRO A 140 -15.08 -10.86 -10.91
N GLY A 141 -13.90 -11.10 -11.52
CA GLY A 141 -13.74 -11.31 -12.96
C GLY A 141 -13.35 -10.06 -13.75
N SER A 142 -13.46 -8.86 -13.17
CA SER A 142 -12.84 -7.64 -13.72
C SER A 142 -11.32 -7.77 -13.70
N ARG A 143 -10.60 -6.95 -14.50
CA ARG A 143 -9.14 -7.02 -14.63
C ARG A 143 -8.49 -5.69 -14.34
N ILE A 144 -7.27 -5.72 -13.81
CA ILE A 144 -6.43 -4.53 -13.67
C ILE A 144 -5.29 -4.53 -14.70
N GLU A 145 -4.97 -3.36 -15.21
CA GLU A 145 -3.76 -3.07 -15.97
C GLU A 145 -2.90 -2.14 -15.12
N LEU A 146 -1.70 -2.58 -14.81
CA LEU A 146 -0.80 -1.85 -13.91
C LEU A 146 -0.11 -0.65 -14.57
N ASN A 147 -0.17 -0.53 -15.91
CA ASN A 147 0.37 0.60 -16.68
C ASN A 147 1.81 0.97 -16.31
N GLY A 148 2.65 -0.02 -15.99
CA GLY A 148 4.04 0.20 -15.57
C GLY A 148 4.19 0.69 -14.12
N CYS A 149 3.12 0.75 -13.33
CA CYS A 149 3.16 1.08 -11.91
C CYS A 149 4.06 0.14 -11.09
N VAL A 150 4.06 -1.13 -11.45
CA VAL A 150 4.89 -2.16 -10.83
C VAL A 150 5.96 -2.54 -11.84
N GLY A 151 7.18 -2.04 -11.65
CA GLY A 151 8.31 -2.26 -12.55
C GLY A 151 9.13 -3.49 -12.18
N LYS A 152 10.00 -3.93 -13.13
CA LYS A 152 10.98 -5.01 -12.89
C LYS A 152 11.97 -4.70 -11.75
N GLN A 153 12.05 -3.45 -11.31
CA GLN A 153 12.93 -2.99 -10.22
C GLN A 153 12.23 -2.93 -8.86
N ASP A 154 10.94 -3.18 -8.80
CA ASP A 154 10.30 -3.34 -7.51
C ASP A 154 10.84 -4.63 -6.88
N PRO A 155 11.32 -4.61 -5.60
CA PRO A 155 11.95 -5.76 -4.94
C PRO A 155 11.08 -7.02 -4.93
N VAL A 156 9.91 -6.90 -5.50
CA VAL A 156 8.83 -7.86 -5.58
C VAL A 156 8.82 -8.67 -6.89
N ILE A 157 9.47 -8.20 -7.99
CA ILE A 157 9.42 -8.87 -9.30
C ILE A 157 10.81 -9.34 -9.78
N GLY A 158 11.86 -9.01 -9.02
CA GLY A 158 13.23 -9.27 -9.42
C GLY A 158 13.87 -10.48 -8.73
N ARG A 159 13.31 -11.69 -8.90
CA ARG A 159 14.04 -12.97 -8.81
C ARG A 159 13.21 -14.10 -9.41
#